data_d716c718dc83a8b5aa78237fc96a9833
#
_entry.id   d716c718dc83a8b5aa78237fc96a9833
#
_cell.length_a   1.000
_cell.length_b   1.000
_cell.length_c   1.000
_cell.angle_alpha   90.00
_cell.angle_beta   90.00
_cell.angle_gamma   90.00
#
_symmetry.space_group_name_H-M   'P 1'
#
loop_
_entity.id
_entity.type
_entity.pdbx_description
1 polymer ?
#
loop_
_entity_poly.entity_id
_entity_poly.type
_entity_poly.pdbx_seq_one_letter_code
_entity_poly.pdbx_strand_id
1 'polypeptide(L)'
;MKSLPSGDYCILELFGHITLVGRYREVEMIGTKMLAIEPLFCDELLPVVFHGGASVYRLTPCEAETARKYQPREAYQLPPSIRANVPVALLPSPRDYLVKPTGEDDDRQDEIPF
;
A
#
# COMPACT_ATOMS: atom_id res chain seq x y z
N MET A 1 13.24 10.72 12.79
CA MET A 1 12.06 10.34 11.99
C MET A 1 12.27 10.73 10.54
N LYS A 2 11.93 9.86 9.62
CA LYS A 2 12.16 10.12 8.22
C LYS A 2 11.22 11.20 7.70
N SER A 3 11.77 12.15 6.95
CA SER A 3 10.97 13.17 6.29
C SER A 3 10.37 12.60 5.01
N LEU A 4 9.12 12.96 4.75
CA LEU A 4 8.48 12.54 3.51
C LEU A 4 8.79 13.54 2.40
N PRO A 5 8.88 13.08 1.15
CA PRO A 5 9.10 13.98 0.03
C PRO A 5 8.01 15.04 -0.05
N SER A 6 8.35 16.20 -0.59
CA SER A 6 7.37 17.26 -0.78
C SER A 6 6.38 16.88 -1.86
N GLY A 7 5.18 17.45 -1.80
CA GLY A 7 4.14 17.18 -2.76
C GLY A 7 2.78 17.23 -2.09
N ASP A 8 1.77 16.89 -2.87
CA ASP A 8 0.39 16.91 -2.39
C ASP A 8 0.01 15.50 -1.96
N TYR A 9 -0.41 15.36 -0.71
CA TYR A 9 -0.79 14.07 -0.15
C TYR A 9 -2.30 13.98 0.00
N CYS A 10 -2.82 12.77 0.00
CA CYS A 10 -4.25 12.56 0.15
C CYS A 10 -4.54 11.20 0.77
N ILE A 11 -5.75 11.09 1.29
CA ILE A 11 -6.37 9.82 1.61
C ILE A 11 -7.34 9.54 0.48
N LEU A 12 -7.08 8.49 -0.30
CA LEU A 12 -7.84 8.15 -1.48
C LEU A 12 -8.70 6.94 -1.19
N GLU A 13 -10.02 7.12 -1.32
CA GLU A 13 -10.95 6.02 -1.14
C GLU A 13 -11.49 5.62 -2.51
N LEU A 14 -11.35 4.37 -2.85
CA LEU A 14 -11.79 3.83 -4.12
C LEU A 14 -13.02 2.95 -3.90
N PHE A 15 -13.81 2.81 -4.96
CA PHE A 15 -14.92 1.88 -4.88
C PHE A 15 -14.38 0.48 -4.64
N GLY A 16 -15.10 -0.33 -3.87
CA GLY A 16 -14.64 -1.64 -3.48
C GLY A 16 -13.97 -1.66 -2.12
N HIS A 17 -14.15 -0.59 -1.34
CA HIS A 17 -13.63 -0.48 0.03
C HIS A 17 -12.10 -0.53 0.08
N ILE A 18 -11.47 0.11 -0.90
CA ILE A 18 -10.02 0.20 -0.96
C ILE A 18 -9.62 1.61 -0.56
N THR A 19 -8.69 1.72 0.38
CA THR A 19 -8.17 3.01 0.81
C THR A 19 -6.67 3.04 0.58
N LEU A 20 -6.22 4.08 -0.10
CA LEU A 20 -4.80 4.34 -0.31
C LEU A 20 -4.46 5.67 0.30
N VAL A 21 -3.23 5.79 0.80
CA VAL A 21 -2.71 7.04 1.33
C VAL A 21 -1.41 7.28 0.59
N GLY A 22 -1.20 8.51 0.11
CA GLY A 22 0.04 8.76 -0.60
C GLY A 22 0.07 10.13 -1.27
N ARG A 23 1.10 10.29 -2.11
CA ARG A 23 1.30 11.52 -2.84
C ARG A 23 0.63 11.39 -4.20
N TYR A 24 -0.12 12.38 -4.59
CA TYR A 24 -0.96 12.27 -5.78
C TYR A 24 -0.79 13.47 -6.70
N ARG A 25 -1.21 13.28 -7.94
CA ARG A 25 -1.35 14.34 -8.91
C ARG A 25 -2.27 13.89 -10.03
N GLU A 26 -2.81 14.85 -10.74
CA GLU A 26 -3.63 14.56 -11.92
C GLU A 26 -2.72 14.51 -13.15
N VAL A 27 -2.93 13.50 -13.99
CA VAL A 27 -2.17 13.36 -15.23
C VAL A 27 -3.13 13.02 -16.35
N GLU A 28 -2.67 13.22 -17.57
CA GLU A 28 -3.44 12.85 -18.76
C GLU A 28 -2.76 11.67 -19.42
N MET A 29 -3.52 10.59 -19.63
CA MET A 29 -3.00 9.38 -20.26
C MET A 29 -4.05 8.82 -21.18
N ILE A 30 -3.62 8.39 -22.37
CA ILE A 30 -4.52 7.72 -23.32
C ILE A 30 -5.74 8.58 -23.60
N GLY A 31 -5.52 9.90 -23.72
CA GLY A 31 -6.60 10.81 -24.02
C GLY A 31 -7.58 11.08 -22.91
N THR A 32 -7.27 10.71 -21.68
CA THR A 32 -8.16 10.95 -20.57
C THR A 32 -7.38 11.37 -19.34
N LYS A 33 -8.05 12.06 -18.44
CA LYS A 33 -7.43 12.47 -17.18
C LYS A 33 -7.49 11.34 -16.20
N MET A 34 -6.37 11.09 -15.52
CA MET A 34 -6.27 10.02 -14.54
C MET A 34 -5.60 10.56 -13.30
N LEU A 35 -5.84 9.88 -12.19
CA LEU A 35 -5.21 10.20 -10.92
C LEU A 35 -3.98 9.31 -10.77
N ALA A 36 -2.82 9.94 -10.61
CA ALA A 36 -1.59 9.23 -10.33
C ALA A 36 -1.33 9.33 -8.83
N ILE A 37 -1.15 8.20 -8.17
CA ILE A 37 -0.85 8.19 -6.75
C ILE A 37 0.34 7.28 -6.48
N GLU A 38 1.24 7.78 -5.64
CA GLU A 38 2.36 6.99 -5.13
C GLU A 38 1.98 6.57 -3.72
N PRO A 39 1.55 5.31 -3.53
CA PRO A 39 1.08 4.89 -2.21
C PRO A 39 2.17 4.97 -1.17
N LEU A 40 1.81 5.40 0.02
CA LEU A 40 2.73 5.51 1.14
C LEU A 40 2.65 4.23 1.97
N PHE A 41 3.81 3.64 2.25
CA PHE A 41 3.88 2.40 3.02
C PHE A 41 5.16 2.43 3.83
N CYS A 42 5.03 2.37 5.16
CA CYS A 42 6.17 2.38 6.06
C CYS A 42 7.11 3.55 5.76
N ASP A 43 6.54 4.73 5.58
CA ASP A 43 7.25 5.97 5.32
C ASP A 43 7.99 6.01 3.98
N GLU A 44 7.65 5.11 3.06
CA GLU A 44 8.22 5.09 1.72
C GLU A 44 7.12 5.22 0.69
N LEU A 45 7.39 5.99 -0.35
CA LEU A 45 6.46 6.08 -1.47
C LEU A 45 6.71 4.91 -2.41
N LEU A 46 5.65 4.17 -2.71
CA LEU A 46 5.74 3.04 -3.62
C LEU A 46 5.61 3.52 -5.06
N PRO A 47 5.91 2.65 -6.03
CA PRO A 47 5.76 3.04 -7.43
C PRO A 47 4.36 3.56 -7.74
N VAL A 48 4.28 4.52 -8.63
CA VAL A 48 3.03 5.19 -8.96
C VAL A 48 2.04 4.22 -9.59
N VAL A 49 0.77 4.37 -9.22
CA VAL A 49 -0.32 3.66 -9.87
C VAL A 49 -1.33 4.69 -10.35
N PHE A 50 -2.10 4.32 -11.37
CA PHE A 50 -3.03 5.23 -12.01
C PHE A 50 -4.45 4.73 -11.87
N HIS A 51 -5.36 5.66 -11.56
CA HIS A 51 -6.77 5.33 -11.41
C HIS A 51 -7.61 6.28 -12.24
N GLY A 52 -8.61 5.73 -12.94
CA GLY A 52 -9.58 6.56 -13.61
C GLY A 52 -10.49 7.23 -12.60
N GLY A 53 -11.01 8.42 -12.95
CA GLY A 53 -11.87 9.15 -12.05
C GLY A 53 -13.09 8.36 -11.61
N ALA A 54 -13.60 7.48 -12.47
CA ALA A 54 -14.80 6.71 -12.15
C ALA A 54 -14.58 5.71 -11.01
N SER A 55 -13.35 5.36 -10.70
CA SER A 55 -13.08 4.44 -9.61
C SER A 55 -12.85 5.14 -8.27
N VAL A 56 -12.81 6.46 -8.27
CA VAL A 56 -12.56 7.23 -7.05
C VAL A 56 -13.89 7.50 -6.35
N TYR A 57 -13.99 7.05 -5.11
CA TYR A 57 -15.14 7.32 -4.28
C TYR A 57 -14.98 8.65 -3.55
N ARG A 58 -13.79 8.88 -2.98
CA ARG A 58 -13.52 10.11 -2.26
C ARG A 58 -12.02 10.36 -2.24
N LEU A 59 -11.63 11.60 -2.44
CA LEU A 59 -10.24 12.01 -2.30
C LEU A 59 -10.19 13.14 -1.29
N THR A 60 -9.45 12.92 -0.21
CA THR A 60 -9.33 13.91 0.85
C THR A 60 -7.89 14.40 0.89
N PRO A 61 -7.62 15.63 0.43
CA PRO A 61 -6.26 16.18 0.53
C PRO A 61 -5.85 16.32 1.99
N CYS A 62 -4.57 16.05 2.26
CA CYS A 62 -4.09 16.15 3.63
C CYS A 62 -2.61 16.49 3.64
N GLU A 63 -2.10 16.81 4.84
CA GLU A 63 -0.69 17.06 5.03
C GLU A 63 0.09 15.76 5.02
N ALA A 64 1.39 15.85 4.71
CA ALA A 64 2.24 14.68 4.71
C ALA A 64 2.20 13.95 6.06
N GLU A 65 2.15 14.70 7.15
CA GLU A 65 2.12 14.08 8.47
C GLU A 65 0.82 13.34 8.72
N THR A 66 -0.29 13.85 8.19
CA THR A 66 -1.57 13.15 8.29
C THR A 66 -1.51 11.85 7.48
N ALA A 67 -0.93 11.91 6.28
CA ALA A 67 -0.77 10.72 5.46
C ALA A 67 0.08 9.68 6.19
N ARG A 68 1.16 10.12 6.83
CA ARG A 68 2.01 9.21 7.59
C ARG A 68 1.22 8.49 8.68
N LYS A 69 0.34 9.23 9.36
CA LYS A 69 -0.44 8.67 10.45
C LYS A 69 -1.37 7.57 9.97
N TYR A 70 -1.93 7.73 8.77
CA TYR A 70 -2.93 6.78 8.27
C TYR A 70 -2.38 5.76 7.29
N GLN A 71 -1.08 5.78 7.02
CA GLN A 71 -0.49 4.83 6.08
C GLN A 71 -0.57 3.42 6.62
N PRO A 72 -0.71 2.41 5.74
CA PRO A 72 -0.62 1.03 6.18
C PRO A 72 0.80 0.70 6.59
N ARG A 73 0.94 -0.21 7.53
CA ARG A 73 2.24 -0.64 8.01
C ARG A 73 2.47 -2.13 7.83
N GLU A 74 1.44 -2.84 7.39
CA GLU A 74 1.53 -4.27 7.11
C GLU A 74 1.19 -4.50 5.66
N ALA A 75 1.97 -5.34 4.99
CA ALA A 75 1.80 -5.56 3.56
C ALA A 75 0.40 -6.08 3.22
N TYR A 76 -0.20 -6.86 4.11
CA TYR A 76 -1.53 -7.41 3.84
C TYR A 76 -2.61 -6.33 3.75
N GLN A 77 -2.33 -5.12 4.24
CA GLN A 77 -3.28 -4.02 4.17
C GLN A 77 -3.30 -3.36 2.81
N LEU A 78 -2.36 -3.71 1.94
CA LEU A 78 -2.28 -3.15 0.60
C LEU A 78 -3.06 -4.00 -0.38
N PRO A 79 -3.67 -3.39 -1.41
CA PRO A 79 -4.26 -4.18 -2.48
C PRO A 79 -3.21 -5.08 -3.13
N PRO A 80 -3.61 -6.25 -3.66
CA PRO A 80 -2.64 -7.19 -4.22
C PRO A 80 -1.74 -6.58 -5.30
N SER A 81 -2.29 -5.74 -6.18
CA SER A 81 -1.50 -5.16 -7.26
C SER A 81 -0.43 -4.22 -6.73
N ILE A 82 -0.72 -3.52 -5.63
CA ILE A 82 0.26 -2.62 -5.04
C ILE A 82 1.26 -3.40 -4.20
N ARG A 83 0.77 -4.40 -3.47
CA ARG A 83 1.64 -5.24 -2.65
C ARG A 83 2.72 -5.92 -3.49
N ALA A 84 2.38 -6.27 -4.73
CA ALA A 84 3.34 -6.93 -5.61
C ALA A 84 4.54 -6.02 -5.93
N ASN A 85 4.38 -4.72 -5.80
CA ASN A 85 5.43 -3.76 -6.12
C ASN A 85 6.17 -3.23 -4.90
N VAL A 86 5.91 -3.80 -3.72
CA VAL A 86 6.62 -3.37 -2.52
C VAL A 86 8.06 -3.86 -2.59
N PRO A 87 9.04 -2.96 -2.37
CA PRO A 87 10.44 -3.40 -2.36
C PRO A 87 10.68 -4.46 -1.31
N VAL A 88 11.51 -5.43 -1.65
CA VAL A 88 11.80 -6.55 -0.75
C VAL A 88 12.28 -6.06 0.62
N ALA A 89 13.00 -4.96 0.63
CA ALA A 89 13.55 -4.43 1.88
C ALA A 89 12.47 -4.00 2.88
N LEU A 90 11.24 -3.75 2.41
CA LEU A 90 10.14 -3.32 3.27
C LEU A 90 9.25 -4.48 3.69
N LEU A 91 9.52 -5.68 3.19
CA LEU A 91 8.73 -6.86 3.54
C LEU A 91 9.41 -7.61 4.66
N PRO A 92 8.63 -8.35 5.48
CA PRO A 92 9.24 -9.25 6.45
C PRO A 92 10.11 -10.25 5.73
N SER A 93 11.21 -10.68 6.35
CA SER A 93 12.05 -11.66 5.71
C SER A 93 11.31 -13.00 5.65
N PRO A 94 11.62 -13.85 4.66
CA PRO A 94 11.01 -15.17 4.60
C PRO A 94 11.19 -15.95 5.89
N ARG A 95 12.27 -15.70 6.60
CA ARG A 95 12.53 -16.34 7.88
C ARG A 95 11.42 -16.04 8.89
N ASP A 96 10.90 -14.80 8.87
CA ASP A 96 9.87 -14.41 9.81
C ASP A 96 8.58 -15.17 9.58
N TYR A 97 8.33 -15.60 8.35
CA TYR A 97 7.17 -16.41 8.04
C TYR A 97 7.37 -17.86 8.44
N LEU A 98 8.60 -18.35 8.35
CA LEU A 98 8.88 -19.76 8.57
C LEU A 98 9.03 -20.10 10.05
N VAL A 99 9.44 -19.15 10.83
CA VAL A 99 9.59 -19.36 12.28
C VAL A 99 8.23 -19.23 12.92
N LYS A 100 7.58 -20.36 13.14
CA LYS A 100 6.28 -20.41 13.78
C LYS A 100 6.45 -20.70 15.26
N PRO A 101 5.69 -20.03 16.03
CA PRO A 101 5.59 -20.49 17.42
C PRO A 101 4.98 -21.85 17.35
N THR A 102 5.40 -22.85 17.46
CA THR A 102 4.75 -23.90 17.03
C THR A 102 4.28 -24.78 17.58
N GLY A 103 4.31 -24.83 17.45
CA GLY A 103 4.00 -25.50 17.55
C GLY A 103 3.96 -26.06 16.59
N GLU A 104 4.51 -26.15 16.21
CA GLU A 104 4.33 -26.57 15.44
C GLU A 104 4.30 -26.80 14.62
N ASP A 105 4.70 -27.26 14.48
CA ASP A 105 4.41 -27.66 13.65
C ASP A 105 4.24 -27.91 12.89
N ASP A 106 4.62 -28.39 12.92
CA ASP A 106 4.13 -28.84 12.27
C ASP A 106 3.88 -29.13 11.60
N ASP A 107 4.25 -29.56 11.65
CA ASP A 107 3.63 -30.01 11.14
C ASP A 107 3.26 -30.26 10.56
N ARG A 108 3.46 -30.65 10.58
CA ARG A 108 2.74 -31.02 10.23
C ARG A 108 2.31 -30.92 9.65
N GLN A 109 2.66 -31.04 9.57
CA GLN A 109 1.85 -31.08 9.23
C GLN A 109 1.36 -30.94 8.80
N ASP A 110 2.00 -31.16 8.90
CA ASP A 110 1.04 -31.26 8.61
C ASP A 110 0.58 -31.22 8.16
N GLU A 111 0.92 -31.41 8.23
CA GLU A 111 0.14 -31.51 7.95
C GLU A 111 -0.42 -31.26 7.42
N ILE A 112 0.15 -31.53 7.37
CA ILE A 112 -0.63 -31.42 6.91
C ILE A 112 -1.40 -31.28 6.55
N PRO A 113 -1.25 -31.34 6.65
CA PRO A 113 -2.16 -31.15 6.26
C PRO A 113 -2.80 -30.75 5.82
N PHE A 114 -2.46 -30.85 5.60
CA PHE A 114 -3.37 -30.46 5.22
C PHE A 114 -4.03 -30.39 4.91
#